data_58c0f6ecb8b47c231490f68730dfd15b
#
_entry.id   58c0f6ecb8b47c231490f68730dfd15b
#
_cell.length_a   1.000
_cell.length_b   1.000
_cell.length_c   1.000
_cell.angle_alpha   90.00
_cell.angle_beta   90.00
_cell.angle_gamma   90.00
#
_symmetry.space_group_name_H-M   'P 1'
#
loop_
_entity.id
_entity.type
_entity.pdbx_description
1 polymer ?
#
loop_
_entity_poly.entity_id
_entity_poly.type
_entity_poly.pdbx_seq_one_letter_code
_entity_poly.pdbx_strand_id
1 'polypeptide(L)'
;LADVGEVIHFAQAQQRQGRYVSLYLSYEAAKYFNHVMCTHSLAKDDIYAVAYSFEKAESINSTYEHQTSYVSKHHFSFVESSEVMMTNIKRVQQAIVEGETYQVNYTARLTDNIYYPISTLYERLTQFSNGNYTALLQTDEIQVASISPELFFQKGQFNNVDNVIISKPMKGTMPRGKTEAEDQQYYKTLQTSSKDRAENVMIVDLLRNDIGRISQSGSIKVYKLFFIEAYKTVFQMTSMVSGTLKTNTDLTQILTSLFPCGSITGAPKLNTMKYIKQLESSPRGIYCGAIGLLLPTEDDKMIFNIPIRTIEYKYGQAIYGVGAGITIDSKPKDEVNEFYAKTKILEML
;
A
#
# COMPACT_ATOMS: atom_id res chain seq x y z
N LEU A 1 17.59 -9.69 -6.79
CA LEU A 1 17.07 -8.54 -7.54
C LEU A 1 17.10 -8.81 -9.06
N ALA A 2 18.14 -9.48 -9.57
CA ALA A 2 18.25 -9.79 -11.00
C ALA A 2 17.07 -10.63 -11.51
N ASP A 3 16.54 -11.53 -10.69
CA ASP A 3 15.52 -12.51 -11.05
C ASP A 3 14.08 -11.94 -10.94
N VAL A 4 13.89 -10.70 -10.50
CA VAL A 4 12.55 -10.08 -10.35
C VAL A 4 11.77 -10.16 -11.67
N GLY A 5 12.42 -9.92 -12.80
CA GLY A 5 11.81 -10.02 -14.13
C GLY A 5 11.32 -11.43 -14.46
N GLU A 6 12.10 -12.43 -14.12
CA GLU A 6 11.74 -13.85 -14.36
C GLU A 6 10.52 -14.25 -13.53
N VAL A 7 10.44 -13.79 -12.27
CA VAL A 7 9.26 -14.01 -11.40
C VAL A 7 8.00 -13.38 -12.00
N ILE A 8 8.10 -12.15 -12.52
CA ILE A 8 6.97 -11.46 -13.15
C ILE A 8 6.53 -12.15 -14.44
N HIS A 9 7.48 -12.54 -15.28
CA HIS A 9 7.18 -13.28 -16.51
C HIS A 9 6.55 -14.63 -16.20
N PHE A 10 7.07 -15.37 -15.19
CA PHE A 10 6.47 -16.60 -14.71
C PHE A 10 5.02 -16.38 -14.28
N ALA A 11 4.75 -15.35 -13.45
CA ALA A 11 3.42 -15.04 -12.98
C ALA A 11 2.42 -14.84 -14.14
N GLN A 12 2.78 -14.04 -15.14
CA GLN A 12 1.92 -13.84 -16.31
C GLN A 12 1.77 -15.09 -17.19
N ALA A 13 2.84 -15.86 -17.35
CA ALA A 13 2.79 -17.11 -18.13
C ALA A 13 1.83 -18.11 -17.46
N GLN A 14 1.87 -18.24 -16.14
CA GLN A 14 0.96 -19.11 -15.39
C GLN A 14 -0.50 -18.63 -15.48
N GLN A 15 -0.74 -17.32 -15.39
CA GLN A 15 -2.08 -16.75 -15.59
C GLN A 15 -2.65 -17.11 -16.96
N ARG A 16 -1.87 -16.94 -18.03
CA ARG A 16 -2.26 -17.28 -19.42
C ARG A 16 -2.50 -18.78 -19.62
N GLN A 17 -1.90 -19.64 -18.77
CA GLN A 17 -2.15 -21.09 -18.77
C GLN A 17 -3.40 -21.46 -17.95
N GLY A 18 -4.20 -20.49 -17.51
CA GLY A 18 -5.44 -20.74 -16.78
C GLY A 18 -5.23 -20.95 -15.27
N ARG A 19 -4.13 -20.47 -14.70
CA ARG A 19 -3.84 -20.60 -13.26
C ARG A 19 -4.06 -19.29 -12.52
N TYR A 20 -4.46 -19.42 -11.26
CA TYR A 20 -4.45 -18.31 -10.31
C TYR A 20 -3.02 -18.07 -9.84
N VAL A 21 -2.59 -16.81 -9.73
CA VAL A 21 -1.25 -16.50 -9.28
C VAL A 21 -1.29 -15.44 -8.18
N SER A 22 -0.61 -15.72 -7.07
CA SER A 22 -0.30 -14.72 -6.04
C SER A 22 1.12 -14.20 -6.27
N LEU A 23 1.30 -12.89 -6.28
CA LEU A 23 2.59 -12.22 -6.47
C LEU A 23 2.91 -11.33 -5.28
N TYR A 24 4.05 -11.58 -4.63
CA TYR A 24 4.66 -10.73 -3.61
C TYR A 24 5.77 -9.90 -4.26
N LEU A 25 5.81 -8.61 -3.97
CA LEU A 25 6.83 -7.70 -4.47
C LEU A 25 7.24 -6.71 -3.38
N SER A 26 8.49 -6.82 -2.88
CA SER A 26 9.02 -5.89 -1.87
C SER A 26 9.21 -4.48 -2.45
N TYR A 27 9.13 -3.45 -1.61
CA TYR A 27 9.42 -2.07 -2.00
C TYR A 27 10.80 -1.92 -2.65
N GLU A 28 11.77 -2.67 -2.18
CA GLU A 28 13.15 -2.63 -2.67
C GLU A 28 13.33 -3.20 -4.08
N ALA A 29 12.35 -3.92 -4.60
CA ALA A 29 12.32 -4.34 -5.99
C ALA A 29 12.23 -3.16 -6.98
N ALA A 30 11.93 -1.95 -6.50
CA ALA A 30 11.91 -0.73 -7.30
C ALA A 30 13.17 -0.52 -8.15
N LYS A 31 14.34 -0.89 -7.65
CA LYS A 31 15.60 -0.81 -8.40
C LYS A 31 15.65 -1.67 -9.64
N TYR A 32 14.88 -2.75 -9.71
CA TYR A 32 14.76 -3.57 -10.91
C TYR A 32 14.08 -2.79 -12.03
N PHE A 33 13.02 -2.07 -11.72
CA PHE A 33 12.24 -1.31 -12.71
C PHE A 33 12.93 -0.02 -13.13
N ASN A 34 13.72 0.58 -12.25
CA ASN A 34 14.51 1.76 -12.55
C ASN A 34 15.75 1.81 -11.64
N HIS A 35 16.92 1.59 -12.22
CA HIS A 35 18.20 1.55 -11.49
C HIS A 35 18.58 2.87 -10.78
N VAL A 36 17.98 3.99 -11.16
CA VAL A 36 18.17 5.30 -10.51
C VAL A 36 17.37 5.41 -9.19
N MET A 37 16.35 4.57 -8.98
CA MET A 37 15.59 4.55 -7.74
C MET A 37 16.46 4.13 -6.55
N CYS A 38 16.42 4.92 -5.48
CA CYS A 38 17.18 4.66 -4.27
C CYS A 38 16.34 3.90 -3.24
N THR A 39 16.81 2.71 -2.83
CA THR A 39 16.24 1.92 -1.74
C THR A 39 17.36 1.39 -0.86
N HIS A 40 17.04 0.94 0.35
CA HIS A 40 17.95 0.07 1.10
C HIS A 40 18.22 -1.22 0.32
N SER A 41 19.29 -1.91 0.64
CA SER A 41 19.50 -3.28 0.18
C SER A 41 18.80 -4.23 1.15
N LEU A 42 18.17 -5.26 0.61
CA LEU A 42 17.67 -6.36 1.42
C LEU A 42 18.85 -7.25 1.88
N ALA A 43 18.67 -7.96 2.99
CA ALA A 43 19.62 -9.00 3.41
C ALA A 43 19.70 -10.11 2.36
N LYS A 44 20.74 -10.94 2.44
CA LYS A 44 21.04 -11.96 1.41
C LYS A 44 19.89 -12.95 1.19
N ASP A 45 19.21 -13.31 2.29
CA ASP A 45 18.13 -14.30 2.26
C ASP A 45 16.73 -13.68 2.15
N ASP A 46 16.67 -12.37 1.96
CA ASP A 46 15.41 -11.64 1.79
C ASP A 46 14.89 -11.72 0.36
N ILE A 47 13.57 -11.75 0.23
CA ILE A 47 12.86 -11.93 -1.03
C ILE A 47 12.49 -10.57 -1.63
N TYR A 48 12.97 -10.30 -2.86
CA TYR A 48 12.54 -9.14 -3.66
C TYR A 48 11.19 -9.38 -4.33
N ALA A 49 10.99 -10.57 -4.88
CA ALA A 49 9.75 -10.99 -5.53
C ALA A 49 9.58 -12.50 -5.45
N VAL A 50 8.36 -12.97 -5.29
CA VAL A 50 8.00 -14.39 -5.45
C VAL A 50 6.59 -14.52 -5.98
N ALA A 51 6.36 -15.53 -6.81
CA ALA A 51 5.04 -15.86 -7.35
C ALA A 51 4.69 -17.32 -7.04
N TYR A 52 3.45 -17.51 -6.59
CA TYR A 52 2.87 -18.84 -6.36
C TYR A 52 1.71 -19.06 -7.32
N SER A 53 1.71 -20.17 -8.05
CA SER A 53 0.64 -20.50 -8.99
C SER A 53 -0.22 -21.67 -8.46
N PHE A 54 -1.54 -21.54 -8.67
CA PHE A 54 -2.54 -22.49 -8.18
C PHE A 54 -3.49 -22.90 -9.31
N GLU A 55 -3.85 -24.16 -9.35
CA GLU A 55 -4.80 -24.71 -10.34
C GLU A 55 -6.25 -24.34 -10.00
N LYS A 56 -6.54 -24.16 -8.71
CA LYS A 56 -7.89 -23.89 -8.20
C LYS A 56 -7.87 -22.81 -7.14
N ALA A 57 -8.96 -22.05 -7.09
CA ALA A 57 -9.28 -21.14 -5.99
C ALA A 57 -10.61 -21.58 -5.38
N GLU A 58 -10.70 -21.55 -4.07
CA GLU A 58 -11.91 -21.89 -3.33
C GLU A 58 -12.43 -20.66 -2.58
N SER A 59 -13.75 -20.47 -2.59
CA SER A 59 -14.38 -19.47 -1.74
C SER A 59 -14.53 -20.05 -0.34
N ILE A 60 -13.93 -19.39 0.64
CA ILE A 60 -14.09 -19.74 2.04
C ILE A 60 -15.21 -18.87 2.62
N ASN A 61 -16.34 -19.49 2.99
CA ASN A 61 -17.32 -18.82 3.82
C ASN A 61 -16.73 -18.71 5.22
N SER A 62 -16.36 -17.51 5.64
CA SER A 62 -15.73 -17.22 6.93
C SER A 62 -16.73 -17.32 8.08
N THR A 63 -17.18 -18.51 8.40
CA THR A 63 -17.66 -18.86 9.73
C THR A 63 -16.48 -19.43 10.50
N TYR A 64 -15.49 -18.61 10.81
CA TYR A 64 -14.46 -19.00 11.77
C TYR A 64 -15.13 -19.12 13.13
N GLU A 65 -15.26 -20.36 13.62
CA GLU A 65 -15.61 -20.60 15.02
C GLU A 65 -14.51 -19.96 15.87
N HIS A 66 -14.92 -19.01 16.70
CA HIS A 66 -14.04 -18.31 17.62
C HIS A 66 -13.39 -19.29 18.59
N GLN A 67 -12.21 -19.78 18.25
CA GLN A 67 -11.35 -20.30 19.29
C GLN A 67 -10.80 -19.10 20.08
N THR A 68 -11.46 -18.80 21.19
CA THR A 68 -10.96 -17.88 22.22
C THR A 68 -9.74 -18.50 22.90
N SER A 69 -8.64 -18.65 22.20
CA SER A 69 -7.35 -18.89 22.83
C SER A 69 -6.88 -17.58 23.46
N TYR A 70 -6.61 -17.62 24.75
CA TYR A 70 -5.99 -16.53 25.49
C TYR A 70 -4.69 -16.15 24.79
N VAL A 71 -4.68 -14.97 24.19
CA VAL A 71 -3.49 -14.41 23.55
C VAL A 71 -2.93 -13.37 24.51
N SER A 72 -1.64 -13.49 24.81
CA SER A 72 -0.94 -12.47 25.59
C SER A 72 -1.02 -11.11 24.91
N LYS A 73 -1.07 -10.04 25.67
CA LYS A 73 -1.06 -8.68 25.13
C LYS A 73 0.19 -8.47 24.28
N HIS A 74 -0.01 -8.01 23.05
CA HIS A 74 1.06 -7.64 22.16
C HIS A 74 1.59 -6.25 22.50
N HIS A 75 2.91 -6.08 22.38
CA HIS A 75 3.60 -4.82 22.68
C HIS A 75 4.49 -4.42 21.52
N PHE A 76 3.86 -4.00 20.41
CA PHE A 76 4.61 -3.40 19.33
C PHE A 76 5.28 -2.11 19.79
N SER A 77 6.57 -2.04 19.63
CA SER A 77 7.38 -0.88 20.00
C SER A 77 8.02 -0.27 18.76
N PHE A 78 8.03 1.05 18.68
CA PHE A 78 8.77 1.75 17.63
C PHE A 78 10.26 1.46 17.74
N VAL A 79 10.88 1.19 16.59
CA VAL A 79 12.34 1.01 16.48
C VAL A 79 13.07 2.35 16.72
N GLU A 80 12.45 3.44 16.27
CA GLU A 80 12.98 4.80 16.41
C GLU A 80 12.23 5.59 17.48
N SER A 81 12.94 6.47 18.19
CA SER A 81 12.31 7.36 19.17
C SER A 81 11.50 8.49 18.48
N SER A 82 10.54 9.06 19.21
CA SER A 82 9.75 10.20 18.72
C SER A 82 10.61 11.41 18.34
N GLU A 83 11.74 11.63 19.04
CA GLU A 83 12.70 12.72 18.78
C GLU A 83 13.39 12.51 17.43
N VAL A 84 13.79 11.27 17.12
CA VAL A 84 14.39 10.91 15.82
C VAL A 84 13.36 11.12 14.71
N MET A 85 12.12 10.63 14.89
CA MET A 85 11.06 10.81 13.91
C MET A 85 10.78 12.30 13.66
N MET A 86 10.64 13.12 14.70
CA MET A 86 10.43 14.58 14.56
C MET A 86 11.60 15.27 13.86
N THR A 87 12.83 14.83 14.14
CA THR A 87 14.03 15.35 13.46
C THR A 87 14.03 15.03 11.98
N ASN A 88 13.66 13.80 11.62
CA ASN A 88 13.56 13.37 10.22
C ASN A 88 12.45 14.12 9.48
N ILE A 89 11.31 14.37 10.12
CA ILE A 89 10.23 15.18 9.54
C ILE A 89 10.71 16.60 9.23
N LYS A 90 11.49 17.23 10.15
CA LYS A 90 12.09 18.56 9.91
C LYS A 90 13.07 18.54 8.73
N ARG A 91 13.84 17.46 8.57
CA ARG A 91 14.75 17.30 7.40
C ARG A 91 13.96 17.20 6.09
N VAL A 92 12.82 16.50 6.09
CA VAL A 92 11.92 16.49 4.93
C VAL A 92 11.42 17.90 4.62
N GLN A 93 10.97 18.65 5.62
CA GLN A 93 10.51 20.02 5.43
C GLN A 93 11.62 20.93 4.89
N GLN A 94 12.84 20.78 5.35
CA GLN A 94 13.98 21.51 4.80
C GLN A 94 14.21 21.19 3.33
N ALA A 95 14.14 19.92 2.93
CA ALA A 95 14.24 19.52 1.53
C ALA A 95 13.11 20.11 0.65
N ILE A 96 11.91 20.26 1.22
CA ILE A 96 10.79 20.92 0.53
C ILE A 96 11.08 22.43 0.35
N VAL A 97 11.59 23.11 1.36
CA VAL A 97 12.00 24.52 1.28
C VAL A 97 13.10 24.73 0.23
N GLU A 98 14.01 23.79 0.11
CA GLU A 98 15.10 23.81 -0.89
C GLU A 98 14.63 23.45 -2.31
N GLY A 99 13.34 23.08 -2.47
CA GLY A 99 12.75 22.74 -3.77
C GLY A 99 13.09 21.35 -4.29
N GLU A 100 13.70 20.50 -3.44
CA GLU A 100 14.11 19.14 -3.82
C GLU A 100 12.93 18.17 -3.94
N THR A 101 11.85 18.43 -3.18
CA THR A 101 10.64 17.60 -3.16
C THR A 101 9.43 18.44 -2.76
N TYR A 102 8.22 17.96 -3.05
CA TYR A 102 6.97 18.58 -2.62
C TYR A 102 6.32 17.87 -1.45
N GLN A 103 6.52 16.57 -1.38
CA GLN A 103 5.99 15.70 -0.33
C GLN A 103 6.83 14.43 -0.25
N VAL A 104 7.09 13.95 0.97
CA VAL A 104 7.71 12.66 1.24
C VAL A 104 6.80 11.83 2.13
N ASN A 105 6.48 10.61 1.72
CA ASN A 105 5.84 9.64 2.61
C ASN A 105 6.92 9.02 3.51
N TYR A 106 7.16 9.66 4.67
CA TYR A 106 8.09 9.20 5.69
C TYR A 106 7.45 8.11 6.54
N THR A 107 8.21 7.07 6.84
CA THR A 107 7.69 5.89 7.56
C THR A 107 8.59 5.45 8.69
N ALA A 108 7.99 4.81 9.69
CA ALA A 108 8.66 4.20 10.82
C ALA A 108 8.24 2.73 10.98
N ARG A 109 9.06 1.95 11.68
CA ARG A 109 8.81 0.53 11.94
C ARG A 109 8.52 0.30 13.41
N LEU A 110 7.62 -0.64 13.64
CA LEU A 110 7.39 -1.23 14.96
C LEU A 110 7.70 -2.72 14.88
N THR A 111 8.20 -3.26 15.97
CA THR A 111 8.46 -4.69 16.11
C THR A 111 7.86 -5.24 17.40
N ASP A 112 7.49 -6.50 17.35
CA ASP A 112 7.08 -7.29 18.52
C ASP A 112 7.52 -8.75 18.36
N ASN A 113 7.72 -9.44 19.47
CA ASN A 113 7.99 -10.87 19.48
C ASN A 113 6.64 -11.60 19.58
N ILE A 114 6.18 -12.14 18.46
CA ILE A 114 4.90 -12.85 18.37
C ILE A 114 5.16 -14.32 18.07
N TYR A 115 4.48 -15.20 18.81
CA TYR A 115 4.64 -16.65 18.72
C TYR A 115 3.40 -17.35 18.14
N TYR A 116 2.48 -16.61 17.54
CA TYR A 116 1.28 -17.18 16.93
C TYR A 116 1.45 -17.38 15.43
N PRO A 117 0.68 -18.29 14.82
CA PRO A 117 0.56 -18.34 13.37
C PRO A 117 0.08 -16.99 12.82
N ILE A 118 0.64 -16.55 11.69
CA ILE A 118 0.26 -15.28 11.05
C ILE A 118 -1.23 -15.24 10.68
N SER A 119 -1.84 -16.41 10.40
CA SER A 119 -3.28 -16.55 10.15
C SER A 119 -4.12 -16.08 11.33
N THR A 120 -3.71 -16.37 12.57
CA THR A 120 -4.41 -15.90 13.77
C THR A 120 -4.45 -14.39 13.87
N LEU A 121 -3.34 -13.72 13.53
CA LEU A 121 -3.30 -12.24 13.48
C LEU A 121 -4.20 -11.69 12.37
N TYR A 122 -4.14 -12.31 11.19
CA TYR A 122 -4.96 -11.94 10.05
C TYR A 122 -6.47 -12.02 10.39
N GLU A 123 -6.90 -13.11 10.97
CA GLU A 123 -8.30 -13.31 11.39
C GLU A 123 -8.77 -12.23 12.37
N ARG A 124 -7.96 -11.93 13.39
CA ARG A 124 -8.29 -10.88 14.36
C ARG A 124 -8.39 -9.51 13.72
N LEU A 125 -7.38 -9.14 12.95
CA LEU A 125 -7.34 -7.83 12.30
C LEU A 125 -8.48 -7.64 11.29
N THR A 126 -8.89 -8.68 10.56
CA THR A 126 -9.99 -8.59 9.59
C THR A 126 -11.35 -8.36 10.22
N GLN A 127 -11.57 -8.82 11.46
CA GLN A 127 -12.85 -8.59 12.17
C GLN A 127 -13.12 -7.10 12.42
N PHE A 128 -12.07 -6.31 12.63
CA PHE A 128 -12.14 -4.91 13.03
C PHE A 128 -11.70 -3.94 11.94
N SER A 129 -11.28 -4.45 10.79
CA SER A 129 -10.68 -3.64 9.74
C SER A 129 -11.67 -3.26 8.64
N ASN A 130 -11.41 -2.10 8.03
CA ASN A 130 -12.06 -1.65 6.80
C ASN A 130 -11.19 -1.93 5.56
N GLY A 131 -10.29 -2.91 5.61
CA GLY A 131 -9.46 -3.29 4.48
C GLY A 131 -10.28 -3.97 3.39
N ASN A 132 -10.29 -3.40 2.18
CA ASN A 132 -11.00 -3.97 1.03
C ASN A 132 -10.10 -4.86 0.17
N TYR A 133 -8.78 -4.75 0.35
CA TYR A 133 -7.78 -5.45 -0.44
C TYR A 133 -6.85 -6.25 0.48
N THR A 134 -7.48 -7.09 1.32
CA THR A 134 -6.76 -7.91 2.31
C THR A 134 -6.09 -9.10 1.64
N ALA A 135 -4.96 -9.53 2.21
CA ALA A 135 -4.25 -10.71 1.75
C ALA A 135 -3.54 -11.40 2.94
N LEU A 136 -3.64 -12.71 2.98
CA LEU A 136 -2.83 -13.56 3.85
C LEU A 136 -1.89 -14.39 2.96
N LEU A 137 -0.60 -14.22 3.14
CA LEU A 137 0.43 -15.09 2.55
C LEU A 137 1.09 -15.88 3.68
N GLN A 138 0.94 -17.18 3.64
CA GLN A 138 1.51 -18.07 4.63
C GLN A 138 2.15 -19.26 3.93
N THR A 139 3.46 -19.17 3.77
CA THR A 139 4.32 -20.21 3.19
C THR A 139 5.53 -20.40 4.10
N ASP A 140 6.39 -21.35 3.79
CA ASP A 140 7.64 -21.54 4.53
C ASP A 140 8.58 -20.34 4.41
N GLU A 141 8.47 -19.56 3.31
CA GLU A 141 9.37 -18.46 2.99
C GLU A 141 8.77 -17.10 3.37
N ILE A 142 7.44 -16.94 3.29
CA ILE A 142 6.73 -15.68 3.47
C ILE A 142 5.57 -15.87 4.42
N GLN A 143 5.50 -14.97 5.41
CA GLN A 143 4.38 -14.89 6.34
C GLN A 143 3.95 -13.43 6.47
N VAL A 144 2.84 -13.09 5.83
CA VAL A 144 2.32 -11.72 5.72
C VAL A 144 0.81 -11.69 5.95
N ALA A 145 0.37 -10.85 6.88
CA ALA A 145 -1.03 -10.48 7.10
C ALA A 145 -1.23 -9.03 6.68
N SER A 146 -1.80 -8.81 5.51
CA SER A 146 -2.08 -7.48 4.96
C SER A 146 -3.56 -7.15 5.04
N ILE A 147 -3.91 -6.09 5.78
CA ILE A 147 -5.29 -5.61 5.93
C ILE A 147 -5.43 -4.30 5.15
N SER A 148 -4.87 -4.28 3.96
CA SER A 148 -4.79 -3.06 3.16
C SER A 148 -6.17 -2.55 2.73
N PRO A 149 -6.44 -1.25 2.91
CA PRO A 149 -7.61 -0.59 2.35
C PRO A 149 -7.38 -0.06 0.93
N GLU A 150 -6.12 -0.04 0.44
CA GLU A 150 -5.73 0.73 -0.74
C GLU A 150 -5.48 -0.15 -1.96
N LEU A 151 -6.19 0.15 -3.05
CA LEU A 151 -5.94 -0.44 -4.37
C LEU A 151 -4.75 0.25 -5.03
N PHE A 152 -3.69 -0.51 -5.27
CA PHE A 152 -2.58 -0.04 -6.09
C PHE A 152 -3.01 0.10 -7.54
N PHE A 153 -3.40 -1.00 -8.16
CA PHE A 153 -4.09 -0.99 -9.43
C PHE A 153 -4.91 -2.28 -9.65
N GLN A 154 -5.88 -2.18 -10.53
CA GLN A 154 -6.61 -3.29 -11.11
C GLN A 154 -6.54 -3.17 -12.62
N LYS A 155 -6.29 -4.29 -13.32
CA LYS A 155 -6.37 -4.40 -14.78
C LYS A 155 -7.48 -5.38 -15.13
N GLY A 156 -8.24 -5.08 -16.18
CA GLY A 156 -9.31 -5.94 -16.69
C GLY A 156 -10.35 -5.14 -17.48
N GLN A 157 -11.56 -5.68 -17.60
CA GLN A 157 -12.67 -5.00 -18.22
C GLN A 157 -13.32 -4.01 -17.23
N PHE A 158 -13.65 -2.82 -17.70
CA PHE A 158 -14.37 -1.81 -16.93
C PHE A 158 -15.33 -1.02 -17.81
N ASN A 159 -16.61 -0.92 -17.41
CA ASN A 159 -17.68 -0.24 -18.17
C ASN A 159 -17.74 -0.69 -19.65
N ASN A 160 -17.66 -1.98 -19.89
CA ASN A 160 -17.65 -2.61 -21.22
C ASN A 160 -16.44 -2.19 -22.11
N VAL A 161 -15.38 -1.67 -21.51
CA VAL A 161 -14.12 -1.39 -22.18
C VAL A 161 -13.08 -2.39 -21.67
N ASP A 162 -12.43 -3.08 -22.58
CA ASP A 162 -11.39 -4.05 -22.26
C ASP A 162 -10.04 -3.38 -22.01
N ASN A 163 -9.15 -4.10 -21.33
CA ASN A 163 -7.77 -3.71 -21.11
C ASN A 163 -7.64 -2.36 -20.39
N VAL A 164 -8.52 -2.10 -19.42
CA VAL A 164 -8.51 -0.89 -18.60
C VAL A 164 -7.69 -1.13 -17.34
N ILE A 165 -6.82 -0.16 -17.01
CA ILE A 165 -6.15 -0.09 -15.73
C ILE A 165 -6.83 0.97 -14.86
N ILE A 166 -7.01 0.66 -13.57
CA ILE A 166 -7.63 1.54 -12.58
C ILE A 166 -6.71 1.60 -11.36
N SER A 167 -6.47 2.79 -10.84
CA SER A 167 -5.88 3.01 -9.52
C SER A 167 -6.83 3.85 -8.67
N LYS A 168 -6.84 3.59 -7.35
CA LYS A 168 -7.77 4.25 -6.43
C LYS A 168 -7.03 4.76 -5.20
N PRO A 169 -6.37 5.92 -5.32
CA PRO A 169 -5.65 6.52 -4.22
C PRO A 169 -6.60 7.00 -3.11
N MET A 170 -6.09 6.97 -1.89
CA MET A 170 -6.79 7.39 -0.68
C MET A 170 -5.97 8.47 0.02
N LYS A 171 -6.58 9.60 0.33
CA LYS A 171 -6.01 10.66 1.17
C LYS A 171 -7.11 11.32 1.99
N GLY A 172 -6.83 11.54 3.26
CA GLY A 172 -7.80 12.09 4.19
C GLY A 172 -8.69 11.01 4.82
N THR A 173 -8.70 10.99 6.14
CA THR A 173 -9.48 10.04 6.95
C THR A 173 -10.10 10.77 8.13
N MET A 174 -11.37 10.50 8.38
CA MET A 174 -12.08 10.96 9.57
C MET A 174 -12.77 9.79 10.28
N PRO A 175 -12.83 9.77 11.60
CA PRO A 175 -13.57 8.74 12.32
C PRO A 175 -15.08 8.83 12.02
N ARG A 176 -15.81 7.75 12.31
CA ARG A 176 -17.27 7.79 12.34
C ARG A 176 -17.75 8.50 13.60
N GLY A 177 -18.82 9.25 13.49
CA GLY A 177 -19.47 9.91 14.63
C GLY A 177 -20.18 8.90 15.54
N LYS A 178 -20.28 9.23 16.82
CA LYS A 178 -21.08 8.45 17.79
C LYS A 178 -22.57 8.73 17.64
N THR A 179 -22.91 9.88 17.09
CA THR A 179 -24.28 10.31 16.78
C THR A 179 -24.37 10.65 15.30
N GLU A 180 -25.57 10.66 14.74
CA GLU A 180 -25.80 11.03 13.35
C GLU A 180 -25.33 12.46 13.05
N ALA A 181 -25.49 13.39 14.01
CA ALA A 181 -25.04 14.77 13.87
C ALA A 181 -23.51 14.87 13.82
N GLU A 182 -22.78 14.14 14.67
CA GLU A 182 -21.32 14.06 14.61
C GLU A 182 -20.85 13.39 13.30
N ASP A 183 -21.51 12.33 12.87
CA ASP A 183 -21.18 11.61 11.64
C ASP A 183 -21.30 12.54 10.43
N GLN A 184 -22.38 13.30 10.34
CA GLN A 184 -22.58 14.32 9.29
C GLN A 184 -21.54 15.44 9.37
N GLN A 185 -21.17 15.87 10.58
CA GLN A 185 -20.13 16.87 10.77
C GLN A 185 -18.76 16.38 10.27
N TYR A 186 -18.35 15.16 10.64
CA TYR A 186 -17.08 14.58 10.20
C TYR A 186 -17.05 14.36 8.69
N TYR A 187 -18.15 13.89 8.11
CA TYR A 187 -18.29 13.77 6.64
C TYR A 187 -18.05 15.11 5.95
N LYS A 188 -18.74 16.17 6.40
CA LYS A 188 -18.59 17.53 5.82
C LYS A 188 -17.18 18.08 6.04
N THR A 189 -16.60 17.88 7.21
CA THR A 189 -15.24 18.33 7.52
C THR A 189 -14.25 17.73 6.54
N LEU A 190 -14.32 16.40 6.31
CA LEU A 190 -13.45 15.73 5.36
C LEU A 190 -13.73 16.21 3.92
N GLN A 191 -15.00 16.32 3.55
CA GLN A 191 -15.41 16.73 2.21
C GLN A 191 -14.89 18.15 1.85
N THR A 192 -14.84 19.07 2.82
CA THR A 192 -14.43 20.47 2.63
C THR A 192 -12.97 20.73 3.00
N SER A 193 -12.23 19.74 3.48
CA SER A 193 -10.83 19.89 3.86
C SER A 193 -9.97 20.27 2.67
N SER A 194 -9.47 21.49 2.68
CA SER A 194 -8.57 22.00 1.62
C SER A 194 -7.25 21.24 1.60
N LYS A 195 -6.71 20.86 2.76
CA LYS A 195 -5.48 20.07 2.89
C LYS A 195 -5.65 18.71 2.23
N ASP A 196 -6.68 17.92 2.64
CA ASP A 196 -6.89 16.58 2.12
C ASP A 196 -7.17 16.56 0.62
N ARG A 197 -7.91 17.57 0.13
CA ARG A 197 -8.17 17.74 -1.31
C ARG A 197 -6.90 18.07 -2.08
N ALA A 198 -6.04 18.94 -1.57
CA ALA A 198 -4.76 19.28 -2.21
C ALA A 198 -3.83 18.07 -2.29
N GLU A 199 -3.69 17.31 -1.19
CA GLU A 199 -2.92 16.06 -1.17
C GLU A 199 -3.50 15.01 -2.15
N ASN A 200 -4.82 14.90 -2.21
CA ASN A 200 -5.49 13.96 -3.11
C ASN A 200 -5.25 14.35 -4.59
N VAL A 201 -5.38 15.61 -4.96
CA VAL A 201 -5.11 16.11 -6.33
C VAL A 201 -3.67 15.79 -6.73
N MET A 202 -2.70 16.04 -5.85
CA MET A 202 -1.30 15.80 -6.16
C MET A 202 -1.04 14.32 -6.49
N ILE A 203 -1.63 13.39 -5.73
CA ILE A 203 -1.50 11.96 -5.99
C ILE A 203 -2.27 11.54 -7.25
N VAL A 204 -3.45 12.11 -7.48
CA VAL A 204 -4.21 11.88 -8.72
C VAL A 204 -3.40 12.30 -9.94
N ASP A 205 -2.76 13.47 -9.91
CA ASP A 205 -1.93 13.95 -11.04
C ASP A 205 -0.68 13.08 -11.24
N LEU A 206 -0.05 12.61 -10.17
CA LEU A 206 1.06 11.68 -10.26
C LEU A 206 0.62 10.36 -10.93
N LEU A 207 -0.51 9.80 -10.52
CA LEU A 207 -1.05 8.57 -11.10
C LEU A 207 -1.52 8.77 -12.54
N ARG A 208 -2.12 9.91 -12.87
CA ARG A 208 -2.47 10.26 -14.26
C ARG A 208 -1.24 10.23 -15.15
N ASN A 209 -0.13 10.82 -14.70
CA ASN A 209 1.13 10.80 -15.42
C ASN A 209 1.68 9.37 -15.57
N ASP A 210 1.72 8.61 -14.49
CA ASP A 210 2.26 7.24 -14.49
C ASP A 210 1.41 6.30 -15.36
N ILE A 211 0.08 6.30 -15.22
CA ILE A 211 -0.85 5.52 -16.05
C ILE A 211 -0.79 6.00 -17.51
N GLY A 212 -0.63 7.32 -17.74
CA GLY A 212 -0.59 7.91 -19.08
C GLY A 212 0.54 7.37 -19.95
N ARG A 213 1.67 7.00 -19.37
CA ARG A 213 2.82 6.43 -20.10
C ARG A 213 2.49 5.11 -20.81
N ILE A 214 1.62 4.31 -20.22
CA ILE A 214 1.25 2.97 -20.69
C ILE A 214 -0.15 2.90 -21.29
N SER A 215 -0.88 4.01 -21.31
CA SER A 215 -2.24 4.08 -21.82
C SER A 215 -2.31 4.70 -23.21
N GLN A 216 -3.40 4.42 -23.92
CA GLN A 216 -3.73 5.04 -25.19
C GLN A 216 -3.95 6.55 -24.99
N SER A 217 -3.54 7.35 -25.97
CA SER A 217 -3.72 8.81 -25.92
C SER A 217 -5.21 9.18 -25.77
N GLY A 218 -5.51 10.11 -24.86
CA GLY A 218 -6.86 10.57 -24.59
C GLY A 218 -7.75 9.60 -23.78
N SER A 219 -7.24 8.43 -23.36
CA SER A 219 -8.03 7.46 -22.60
C SER A 219 -8.04 7.70 -21.09
N ILE A 220 -7.17 8.54 -20.58
CA ILE A 220 -7.08 8.81 -19.14
C ILE A 220 -8.34 9.52 -18.66
N LYS A 221 -8.96 8.98 -17.61
CA LYS A 221 -10.14 9.53 -16.98
C LYS A 221 -9.97 9.56 -15.46
N VAL A 222 -10.52 10.61 -14.84
CA VAL A 222 -10.63 10.70 -13.38
C VAL A 222 -12.11 10.60 -13.03
N TYR A 223 -12.44 9.64 -12.18
CA TYR A 223 -13.78 9.44 -11.68
C TYR A 223 -13.84 9.72 -10.18
N LYS A 224 -14.99 10.18 -9.71
CA LYS A 224 -15.27 10.34 -8.28
C LYS A 224 -14.17 11.11 -7.53
N LEU A 225 -13.66 12.20 -8.14
CA LEU A 225 -12.67 13.04 -7.47
C LEU A 225 -13.22 13.52 -6.13
N PHE A 226 -12.43 13.35 -5.04
CA PHE A 226 -12.79 13.68 -3.66
C PHE A 226 -14.05 12.95 -3.14
N PHE A 227 -14.29 11.74 -3.60
CA PHE A 227 -15.41 10.95 -3.13
C PHE A 227 -15.15 10.48 -1.69
N ILE A 228 -16.16 10.64 -0.82
CA ILE A 228 -16.07 10.17 0.56
C ILE A 228 -16.74 8.79 0.65
N GLU A 229 -15.94 7.79 0.95
CA GLU A 229 -16.43 6.43 1.23
C GLU A 229 -16.68 6.29 2.74
N ALA A 230 -17.86 5.78 3.09
CA ALA A 230 -18.22 5.49 4.46
C ALA A 230 -17.94 4.01 4.76
N TYR A 231 -16.98 3.77 5.65
CA TYR A 231 -16.69 2.46 6.21
C TYR A 231 -17.27 2.33 7.61
N LYS A 232 -17.17 1.15 8.21
CA LYS A 232 -17.71 0.91 9.56
C LYS A 232 -17.13 1.87 10.62
N THR A 233 -15.82 2.15 10.55
CA THR A 233 -15.09 2.90 11.59
C THR A 233 -14.58 4.25 11.12
N VAL A 234 -14.53 4.52 9.81
CA VAL A 234 -13.96 5.74 9.23
C VAL A 234 -14.71 6.21 7.99
N PHE A 235 -14.62 7.50 7.70
CA PHE A 235 -14.77 8.09 6.38
C PHE A 235 -13.41 8.18 5.72
N GLN A 236 -13.35 7.91 4.42
CA GLN A 236 -12.12 7.94 3.64
C GLN A 236 -12.35 8.72 2.36
N MET A 237 -11.52 9.74 2.09
CA MET A 237 -11.52 10.43 0.80
C MET A 237 -10.76 9.61 -0.22
N THR A 238 -11.40 9.31 -1.33
CA THR A 238 -10.85 8.54 -2.45
C THR A 238 -11.03 9.26 -3.75
N SER A 239 -10.21 8.93 -4.73
CA SER A 239 -10.38 9.29 -6.13
C SER A 239 -10.06 8.07 -6.99
N MET A 240 -10.52 8.05 -8.23
CA MET A 240 -10.26 6.94 -9.13
C MET A 240 -9.68 7.46 -10.43
N VAL A 241 -8.53 6.92 -10.82
CA VAL A 241 -7.85 7.22 -12.10
C VAL A 241 -7.86 5.97 -12.95
N SER A 242 -8.25 6.09 -14.20
CA SER A 242 -8.23 4.98 -15.16
C SER A 242 -7.60 5.37 -16.47
N GLY A 243 -7.15 4.36 -17.22
CA GLY A 243 -6.70 4.50 -18.60
C GLY A 243 -6.89 3.19 -19.34
N THR A 244 -7.13 3.26 -20.65
CA THR A 244 -7.10 2.07 -21.52
C THR A 244 -5.66 1.80 -21.91
N LEU A 245 -5.13 0.62 -21.55
CA LEU A 245 -3.75 0.27 -21.83
C LEU A 245 -3.48 0.19 -23.34
N LYS A 246 -2.25 0.48 -23.74
CA LYS A 246 -1.76 0.22 -25.10
C LYS A 246 -1.81 -1.28 -25.37
N THR A 247 -1.96 -1.65 -26.64
CA THR A 247 -1.94 -3.06 -27.04
C THR A 247 -0.65 -3.74 -26.60
N ASN A 248 -0.75 -4.97 -26.11
CA ASN A 248 0.37 -5.78 -25.61
C ASN A 248 1.14 -5.20 -24.39
N THR A 249 0.54 -4.28 -23.65
CA THR A 249 1.12 -3.85 -22.38
C THR A 249 1.12 -5.01 -21.38
N ASP A 250 2.29 -5.45 -20.95
CA ASP A 250 2.48 -6.54 -20.01
C ASP A 250 2.61 -6.05 -18.55
N LEU A 251 2.65 -6.98 -17.60
CA LEU A 251 2.77 -6.67 -16.16
C LEU A 251 4.09 -5.97 -15.84
N THR A 252 5.19 -6.34 -16.53
CA THR A 252 6.48 -5.69 -16.32
C THR A 252 6.42 -4.21 -16.70
N GLN A 253 5.77 -3.88 -17.82
CA GLN A 253 5.59 -2.49 -18.27
C GLN A 253 4.66 -1.71 -17.30
N ILE A 254 3.59 -2.34 -16.80
CA ILE A 254 2.71 -1.74 -15.80
C ILE A 254 3.51 -1.40 -14.54
N LEU A 255 4.25 -2.37 -13.99
CA LEU A 255 5.05 -2.16 -12.80
C LEU A 255 6.18 -1.14 -13.02
N THR A 256 6.84 -1.16 -14.18
CA THR A 256 7.87 -0.16 -14.53
C THR A 256 7.32 1.26 -14.51
N SER A 257 6.07 1.44 -14.91
CA SER A 257 5.43 2.77 -14.91
C SER A 257 4.94 3.19 -13.53
N LEU A 258 4.35 2.27 -12.76
CA LEU A 258 3.62 2.59 -11.54
C LEU A 258 4.40 2.34 -10.25
N PHE A 259 5.30 1.34 -10.22
CA PHE A 259 5.93 0.88 -8.98
C PHE A 259 7.20 1.67 -8.64
N PRO A 260 7.43 1.97 -7.35
CA PRO A 260 6.45 1.89 -6.26
C PRO A 260 5.38 2.99 -6.40
N CYS A 261 4.23 2.78 -5.75
CA CYS A 261 3.12 3.72 -5.86
C CYS A 261 3.48 5.11 -5.37
N GLY A 262 2.96 6.13 -6.06
CA GLY A 262 3.19 7.52 -5.70
C GLY A 262 2.63 7.91 -4.34
N SER A 263 1.50 7.30 -3.91
CA SER A 263 0.86 7.60 -2.63
C SER A 263 1.72 7.26 -1.42
N ILE A 264 2.65 6.29 -1.58
CA ILE A 264 3.54 5.82 -0.51
C ILE A 264 5.02 6.23 -0.71
N THR A 265 5.29 7.05 -1.73
CA THR A 265 6.62 7.62 -1.99
C THR A 265 6.59 9.14 -1.85
N GLY A 266 6.09 9.84 -2.83
CA GLY A 266 5.97 11.30 -2.91
C GLY A 266 6.33 11.84 -4.29
N ALA A 267 6.54 13.14 -4.38
CA ALA A 267 6.75 13.84 -5.65
C ALA A 267 7.89 14.89 -5.55
N PRO A 268 8.83 14.90 -6.49
CA PRO A 268 9.08 13.93 -7.57
C PRO A 268 9.59 12.58 -7.03
N LYS A 269 9.08 11.46 -7.59
CA LYS A 269 9.30 10.10 -7.06
C LYS A 269 10.80 9.77 -6.84
N LEU A 270 11.66 10.02 -7.81
CA LEU A 270 13.09 9.68 -7.73
C LEU A 270 13.82 10.44 -6.60
N ASN A 271 13.58 11.74 -6.47
CA ASN A 271 14.19 12.53 -5.39
C ASN A 271 13.64 12.10 -4.03
N THR A 272 12.33 11.93 -3.94
CA THR A 272 11.68 11.49 -2.72
C THR A 272 12.27 10.16 -2.20
N MET A 273 12.51 9.21 -3.09
CA MET A 273 13.08 7.91 -2.71
C MET A 273 14.52 8.01 -2.18
N LYS A 274 15.29 9.04 -2.58
CA LYS A 274 16.62 9.31 -1.96
C LYS A 274 16.46 9.71 -0.49
N TYR A 275 15.51 10.61 -0.21
CA TYR A 275 15.23 11.04 1.17
C TYR A 275 14.68 9.90 2.03
N ILE A 276 13.77 9.09 1.48
CA ILE A 276 13.25 7.90 2.17
C ILE A 276 14.42 7.00 2.60
N LYS A 277 15.33 6.67 1.67
CA LYS A 277 16.52 5.86 1.98
C LYS A 277 17.43 6.48 3.03
N GLN A 278 17.59 7.80 3.03
CA GLN A 278 18.49 8.51 3.95
C GLN A 278 17.92 8.64 5.37
N LEU A 279 16.59 8.73 5.48
CA LEU A 279 15.90 9.05 6.72
C LEU A 279 15.35 7.81 7.43
N GLU A 280 14.96 6.79 6.69
CA GLU A 280 14.49 5.53 7.27
C GLU A 280 15.69 4.63 7.59
N SER A 281 15.70 4.01 8.78
CA SER A 281 16.83 3.23 9.29
C SER A 281 16.91 1.81 8.73
N SER A 282 15.83 1.32 8.10
CA SER A 282 15.71 -0.06 7.64
C SER A 282 14.95 -0.18 6.32
N PRO A 283 15.09 -1.30 5.60
CA PRO A 283 14.26 -1.61 4.44
C PRO A 283 12.77 -1.60 4.79
N ARG A 284 11.95 -1.32 3.78
CA ARG A 284 10.48 -1.39 3.91
C ARG A 284 9.96 -2.82 3.80
N GLY A 285 10.65 -3.69 3.05
CA GLY A 285 10.19 -5.04 2.78
C GLY A 285 8.88 -5.04 2.00
N ILE A 286 7.92 -5.85 2.44
CA ILE A 286 6.59 -5.86 1.81
C ILE A 286 5.81 -4.57 2.10
N TYR A 287 6.03 -3.92 3.23
CA TYR A 287 5.37 -2.65 3.54
C TYR A 287 5.66 -1.61 2.46
N CYS A 288 4.63 -1.02 1.87
CA CYS A 288 4.73 -0.14 0.69
C CYS A 288 5.22 -0.81 -0.60
N GLY A 289 5.33 -2.13 -0.63
CA GLY A 289 5.55 -2.91 -1.85
C GLY A 289 4.26 -3.14 -2.63
N ALA A 290 4.01 -4.37 -3.07
CA ALA A 290 2.75 -4.78 -3.67
C ALA A 290 2.45 -6.26 -3.43
N ILE A 291 1.19 -6.59 -3.19
CA ILE A 291 0.68 -7.96 -3.24
C ILE A 291 -0.37 -8.03 -4.33
N GLY A 292 -0.16 -8.93 -5.29
CA GLY A 292 -1.01 -9.09 -6.46
C GLY A 292 -1.72 -10.44 -6.51
N LEU A 293 -2.92 -10.43 -7.06
CA LEU A 293 -3.66 -11.61 -7.46
C LEU A 293 -3.95 -11.51 -8.96
N LEU A 294 -3.44 -12.47 -9.73
CA LEU A 294 -3.70 -12.62 -11.16
C LEU A 294 -4.74 -13.73 -11.33
N LEU A 295 -5.83 -13.41 -12.00
CA LEU A 295 -6.97 -14.30 -12.21
C LEU A 295 -6.96 -14.83 -13.64
N PRO A 296 -7.24 -16.12 -13.86
CA PRO A 296 -7.31 -16.73 -15.19
C PRO A 296 -8.64 -16.41 -15.88
N THR A 297 -8.92 -15.14 -16.09
CA THR A 297 -10.12 -14.62 -16.76
C THR A 297 -9.76 -14.25 -18.21
N GLU A 298 -10.79 -14.17 -19.09
CA GLU A 298 -10.59 -13.81 -20.50
C GLU A 298 -9.96 -12.42 -20.68
N ASP A 299 -10.18 -11.51 -19.72
CA ASP A 299 -9.62 -10.16 -19.69
C ASP A 299 -8.26 -10.07 -18.97
N ASP A 300 -7.64 -11.20 -18.62
CA ASP A 300 -6.39 -11.26 -17.84
C ASP A 300 -6.43 -10.36 -16.60
N LYS A 301 -7.46 -10.49 -15.79
CA LYS A 301 -7.71 -9.65 -14.63
C LYS A 301 -6.61 -9.75 -13.60
N MET A 302 -6.15 -8.61 -13.13
CA MET A 302 -5.14 -8.49 -12.07
C MET A 302 -5.62 -7.48 -11.04
N ILE A 303 -5.36 -7.76 -9.76
CA ILE A 303 -5.67 -6.88 -8.64
C ILE A 303 -4.44 -6.79 -7.75
N PHE A 304 -3.93 -5.60 -7.51
CA PHE A 304 -2.77 -5.35 -6.65
C PHE A 304 -3.15 -4.38 -5.54
N ASN A 305 -2.81 -4.71 -4.30
CA ASN A 305 -2.92 -3.78 -3.18
C ASN A 305 -1.59 -3.06 -2.92
N ILE A 306 -1.65 -2.00 -2.12
CA ILE A 306 -0.48 -1.41 -1.47
C ILE A 306 -0.46 -1.97 -0.05
N PRO A 307 0.54 -2.80 0.33
CA PRO A 307 0.61 -3.38 1.66
C PRO A 307 0.92 -2.32 2.73
N ILE A 308 -0.12 -1.66 3.19
CA ILE A 308 -0.18 -0.85 4.42
C ILE A 308 -1.11 -1.54 5.40
N ARG A 309 -1.03 -1.22 6.68
CA ARG A 309 -1.71 -2.00 7.74
C ARG A 309 -1.37 -3.49 7.61
N THR A 310 -0.08 -3.75 7.49
CA THR A 310 0.45 -5.07 7.15
C THR A 310 1.47 -5.50 8.19
N ILE A 311 1.33 -6.73 8.68
CA ILE A 311 2.31 -7.39 9.55
C ILE A 311 3.06 -8.42 8.71
N GLU A 312 4.37 -8.39 8.79
CA GLU A 312 5.28 -9.39 8.22
C GLU A 312 6.05 -10.07 9.34
N TYR A 313 6.10 -11.41 9.33
CA TYR A 313 7.00 -12.16 10.22
C TYR A 313 8.36 -12.31 9.54
N LYS A 314 9.37 -11.81 10.20
CA LYS A 314 10.74 -11.83 9.69
C LYS A 314 11.75 -11.82 10.84
N TYR A 315 12.82 -12.58 10.70
CA TYR A 315 13.88 -12.65 11.71
C TYR A 315 13.40 -12.99 13.13
N GLY A 316 12.34 -13.80 13.25
CA GLY A 316 11.75 -14.14 14.54
C GLY A 316 10.92 -13.04 15.19
N GLN A 317 10.58 -12.00 14.45
CA GLN A 317 9.79 -10.87 14.92
C GLN A 317 8.61 -10.60 13.99
N ALA A 318 7.56 -10.00 14.54
CA ALA A 318 6.53 -9.33 13.77
C ALA A 318 6.97 -7.88 13.49
N ILE A 319 6.91 -7.49 12.23
CA ILE A 319 7.26 -6.14 11.78
C ILE A 319 6.00 -5.46 11.25
N TYR A 320 5.74 -4.24 11.70
CA TYR A 320 4.63 -3.41 11.25
C TYR A 320 5.14 -2.03 10.83
N GLY A 321 4.70 -1.54 9.68
CA GLY A 321 5.05 -0.22 9.16
C GLY A 321 3.93 0.80 9.33
N VAL A 322 4.30 2.03 9.67
CA VAL A 322 3.40 3.20 9.65
C VAL A 322 4.08 4.36 8.94
N GLY A 323 3.30 5.27 8.39
CA GLY A 323 3.85 6.45 7.71
C GLY A 323 2.80 7.52 7.46
N ALA A 324 3.29 8.70 7.11
CA ALA A 324 2.49 9.84 6.71
C ALA A 324 3.17 10.64 5.59
N GLY A 325 2.36 11.32 4.78
CA GLY A 325 2.83 12.23 3.76
C GLY A 325 3.24 13.57 4.39
N ILE A 326 4.54 13.82 4.49
CA ILE A 326 5.08 15.04 5.06
C ILE A 326 5.12 16.13 4.01
N THR A 327 4.50 17.25 4.32
CA THR A 327 4.44 18.47 3.50
C THR A 327 5.07 19.65 4.26
N ILE A 328 5.15 20.81 3.62
CA ILE A 328 5.67 22.02 4.25
C ILE A 328 4.82 22.45 5.46
N ASP A 329 3.51 22.20 5.42
CA ASP A 329 2.58 22.57 6.49
C ASP A 329 2.49 21.53 7.61
N SER A 330 3.16 20.40 7.47
CA SER A 330 3.19 19.34 8.49
C SER A 330 3.79 19.85 9.79
N LYS A 331 3.16 19.50 10.92
CA LYS A 331 3.72 19.76 12.25
C LYS A 331 4.36 18.48 12.76
N PRO A 332 5.68 18.44 13.03
CA PRO A 332 6.38 17.20 13.38
C PRO A 332 5.74 16.40 14.51
N LYS A 333 5.25 17.09 15.54
CA LYS A 333 4.55 16.44 16.67
C LYS A 333 3.22 15.82 16.25
N ASP A 334 2.47 16.49 15.39
CA ASP A 334 1.14 16.01 14.95
C ASP A 334 1.31 14.79 14.03
N GLU A 335 2.33 14.79 13.15
CA GLU A 335 2.64 13.65 12.28
C GLU A 335 3.11 12.43 13.09
N VAL A 336 3.92 12.62 14.13
CA VAL A 336 4.29 11.52 15.04
C VAL A 336 3.06 11.01 15.80
N ASN A 337 2.16 11.89 16.25
CA ASN A 337 0.89 11.46 16.86
C ASN A 337 0.02 10.67 15.86
N GLU A 338 0.05 11.03 14.57
CA GLU A 338 -0.63 10.26 13.52
C GLU A 338 -0.03 8.85 13.38
N PHE A 339 1.30 8.70 13.50
CA PHE A 339 1.93 7.37 13.53
C PHE A 339 1.36 6.54 14.69
N TYR A 340 1.30 7.07 15.91
CA TYR A 340 0.68 6.38 17.05
C TYR A 340 -0.80 6.09 16.82
N ALA A 341 -1.56 6.99 16.19
CA ALA A 341 -2.95 6.74 15.85
C ALA A 341 -3.13 5.56 14.87
N LYS A 342 -2.20 5.41 13.91
CA LYS A 342 -2.21 4.31 12.93
C LYS A 342 -1.83 2.96 13.54
N THR A 343 -1.22 2.93 14.73
CA THR A 343 -0.93 1.67 15.44
C THR A 343 -2.11 1.14 16.24
N LYS A 344 -3.19 1.91 16.42
CA LYS A 344 -4.37 1.47 17.20
C LYS A 344 -4.98 0.17 16.69
N ILE A 345 -4.82 -0.16 15.42
CA ILE A 345 -5.27 -1.45 14.89
C ILE A 345 -4.57 -2.64 15.58
N LEU A 346 -3.35 -2.44 16.08
CA LEU A 346 -2.57 -3.46 16.78
C LEU A 346 -3.11 -3.73 18.21
N GLU A 347 -3.89 -2.81 18.79
CA GLU A 347 -4.54 -3.00 20.08
C GLU A 347 -5.65 -4.06 20.03
N MET A 348 -6.03 -4.47 18.81
CA MET A 348 -7.00 -5.53 18.54
C MET A 348 -6.39 -6.94 18.61
N LEU A 349 -5.07 -7.02 18.66
CA LEU A 349 -4.30 -8.26 18.76
C LEU A 349 -4.10 -8.64 20.26
#